data_90b73a6f54d417adc6502a1ff916822d
#
_entry.id   90b73a6f54d417adc6502a1ff916822d
#
_cell.length_a   1.000
_cell.length_b   1.000
_cell.length_c   1.000
_cell.angle_alpha   90.00
_cell.angle_beta   90.00
_cell.angle_gamma   90.00
#
_symmetry.space_group_name_H-M   'P 1'
#
loop_
_entity.id
_entity.type
_entity.pdbx_description
1 polymer ?
#
loop_
_entity_poly.entity_id
_entity_poly.type
_entity_poly.pdbx_seq_one_letter_code
_entity_poly.pdbx_strand_id
1 'polypeptide(L)'
;MINPDTLMTLVSDYGLAILAPLAVLEGPIVSVLGGWLAGRGVMVVQAVFLCVVIADVAGDAVLYGVGRYGGPRVPQRWREKLGLSRDRQAALIDQIHAGGGRLLVIGKLTHAMGFAVLAAAGAARYPFWRFLVVNLLATLPKSAALVGLGWALGDSWDRADAWLTRIVLIGALLSVVALTWWFRRAQRPA
;
A
#
# COMPACT_ATOMS: atom_id res chain seq x y z
N MET A 1 -13.39 18.58 -24.38
CA MET A 1 -14.17 18.08 -23.23
C MET A 1 -14.24 16.57 -23.36
N ILE A 2 -13.71 15.82 -22.41
CA ILE A 2 -13.79 14.33 -22.43
C ILE A 2 -15.23 13.97 -22.05
N ASN A 3 -15.91 13.20 -22.91
CA ASN A 3 -17.28 12.78 -22.68
C ASN A 3 -17.33 11.82 -21.47
N PRO A 4 -18.25 11.97 -20.49
CA PRO A 4 -18.38 11.07 -19.34
C PRO A 4 -18.48 9.60 -19.72
N ASP A 5 -19.17 9.29 -20.83
CA ASP A 5 -19.32 7.93 -21.34
C ASP A 5 -17.98 7.35 -21.83
N THR A 6 -17.13 8.17 -22.45
CA THR A 6 -15.77 7.75 -22.86
C THR A 6 -14.88 7.48 -21.66
N LEU A 7 -15.00 8.27 -20.58
CA LEU A 7 -14.28 8.02 -19.33
C LEU A 7 -14.72 6.72 -18.66
N MET A 8 -16.03 6.45 -18.61
CA MET A 8 -16.54 5.20 -18.05
C MET A 8 -16.07 3.98 -18.86
N THR A 9 -16.08 4.06 -20.19
CA THR A 9 -15.57 2.96 -21.05
C THR A 9 -14.08 2.75 -20.83
N LEU A 10 -13.28 3.82 -20.76
CA LEU A 10 -11.84 3.72 -20.49
C LEU A 10 -11.55 3.11 -19.11
N VAL A 11 -12.33 3.47 -18.09
CA VAL A 11 -12.17 2.91 -16.74
C VAL A 11 -12.64 1.45 -16.70
N SER A 12 -13.66 1.08 -17.46
CA SER A 12 -14.11 -0.32 -17.57
C SER A 12 -13.04 -1.19 -18.25
N ASP A 13 -12.46 -0.70 -19.37
CA ASP A 13 -11.54 -1.50 -20.20
C ASP A 13 -10.11 -1.52 -19.66
N TYR A 14 -9.63 -0.37 -19.15
CA TYR A 14 -8.25 -0.18 -18.71
C TYR A 14 -8.11 0.05 -17.20
N GLY A 15 -9.20 0.08 -16.45
CA GLY A 15 -9.18 0.45 -15.02
C GLY A 15 -8.26 -0.43 -14.18
N LEU A 16 -8.22 -1.75 -14.43
CA LEU A 16 -7.29 -2.65 -13.74
C LEU A 16 -5.82 -2.36 -14.11
N ALA A 17 -5.54 -2.00 -15.36
CA ALA A 17 -4.19 -1.68 -15.80
C ALA A 17 -3.68 -0.36 -15.18
N ILE A 18 -4.59 0.58 -14.89
CA ILE A 18 -4.28 1.83 -14.19
C ILE A 18 -4.21 1.59 -12.68
N LEU A 19 -5.11 0.78 -12.15
CA LEU A 19 -5.21 0.50 -10.72
C LEU A 19 -4.00 -0.29 -10.21
N ALA A 20 -3.45 -1.22 -10.99
CA ALA A 20 -2.32 -2.05 -10.59
C ALA A 20 -1.06 -1.24 -10.22
N PRO A 21 -0.51 -0.35 -11.08
CA PRO A 21 0.66 0.44 -10.72
C PRO A 21 0.38 1.43 -9.58
N LEU A 22 -0.83 1.99 -9.50
CA LEU A 22 -1.23 2.86 -8.40
C LEU A 22 -1.31 2.09 -7.08
N ALA A 23 -1.81 0.85 -7.09
CA ALA A 23 -1.88 0.00 -5.90
C ALA A 23 -0.50 -0.42 -5.37
N VAL A 24 0.51 -0.51 -6.24
CA VAL A 24 1.91 -0.72 -5.82
C VAL A 24 2.45 0.48 -5.04
N LEU A 25 2.05 1.70 -5.43
CA LEU A 25 2.53 2.95 -4.82
C LEU A 25 1.72 3.34 -3.57
N GLU A 26 0.39 3.21 -3.64
CA GLU A 26 -0.57 3.70 -2.66
C GLU A 26 -1.66 2.64 -2.40
N GLY A 27 -1.27 1.51 -1.80
CA GLY A 27 -2.13 0.34 -1.61
C GLY A 27 -3.50 0.63 -0.95
N PRO A 28 -3.60 1.25 0.23
CA PRO A 28 -4.87 1.40 0.95
C PRO A 28 -5.89 2.29 0.26
N ILE A 29 -5.46 3.47 -0.22
CA ILE A 29 -6.35 4.43 -0.87
C ILE A 29 -6.88 3.82 -2.16
N VAL A 30 -5.99 3.22 -2.96
CA VAL A 30 -6.33 2.58 -4.23
C VAL A 30 -7.24 1.36 -4.01
N SER A 31 -7.06 0.61 -2.91
CA SER A 31 -7.95 -0.50 -2.54
C SER A 31 -9.38 -0.03 -2.28
N VAL A 32 -9.55 1.06 -1.53
CA VAL A 32 -10.88 1.64 -1.24
C VAL A 32 -11.50 2.22 -2.51
N LEU A 33 -10.72 2.95 -3.33
CA LEU A 33 -11.21 3.52 -4.60
C LEU A 33 -11.61 2.44 -5.60
N GLY A 34 -10.79 1.39 -5.74
CA GLY A 34 -11.12 0.24 -6.60
C GLY A 34 -12.37 -0.49 -6.12
N GLY A 35 -12.51 -0.69 -4.81
CA GLY A 35 -13.72 -1.23 -4.20
C GLY A 35 -14.94 -0.36 -4.47
N TRP A 36 -14.81 0.95 -4.34
CA TRP A 36 -15.88 1.90 -4.63
C TRP A 36 -16.32 1.86 -6.10
N LEU A 37 -15.37 1.83 -7.04
CA LEU A 37 -15.68 1.66 -8.46
C LEU A 37 -16.40 0.33 -8.74
N ALA A 38 -16.01 -0.73 -8.04
CA ALA A 38 -16.68 -2.01 -8.14
C ALA A 38 -18.10 -1.97 -7.54
N GLY A 39 -18.32 -1.27 -6.42
CA GLY A 39 -19.65 -1.04 -5.83
C GLY A 39 -20.55 -0.22 -6.74
N ARG A 40 -19.99 0.64 -7.59
CA ARG A 40 -20.70 1.37 -8.65
C ARG A 40 -20.97 0.55 -9.91
N GLY A 41 -20.58 -0.73 -9.94
CA GLY A 41 -20.74 -1.59 -11.09
C GLY A 41 -19.81 -1.30 -12.28
N VAL A 42 -18.81 -0.40 -12.09
CA VAL A 42 -17.82 -0.06 -13.13
C VAL A 42 -16.78 -1.15 -13.30
N MET A 43 -16.48 -1.88 -12.22
CA MET A 43 -15.46 -2.94 -12.20
C MET A 43 -15.96 -4.17 -11.45
N VAL A 44 -15.40 -5.34 -11.76
CA VAL A 44 -15.69 -6.58 -11.05
C VAL A 44 -14.91 -6.61 -9.74
N VAL A 45 -15.59 -6.72 -8.59
CA VAL A 45 -14.97 -6.65 -7.25
C VAL A 45 -13.90 -7.72 -7.03
N GLN A 46 -14.08 -8.92 -7.55
CA GLN A 46 -13.09 -10.01 -7.47
C GLN A 46 -11.82 -9.66 -8.25
N ALA A 47 -11.95 -9.04 -9.42
CA ALA A 47 -10.82 -8.62 -10.25
C ALA A 47 -10.04 -7.49 -9.55
N VAL A 48 -10.75 -6.52 -8.97
CA VAL A 48 -10.14 -5.45 -8.15
C VAL A 48 -9.40 -6.04 -6.96
N PHE A 49 -10.02 -6.94 -6.22
CA PHE A 49 -9.41 -7.57 -5.05
C PHE A 49 -8.11 -8.31 -5.42
N LEU A 50 -8.15 -9.15 -6.45
CA LEU A 50 -6.97 -9.89 -6.91
C LEU A 50 -5.87 -8.94 -7.40
N CYS A 51 -6.23 -7.92 -8.17
CA CYS A 51 -5.29 -6.91 -8.66
C CYS A 51 -4.57 -6.21 -7.50
N VAL A 52 -5.31 -5.73 -6.50
CA VAL A 52 -4.76 -5.05 -5.34
C VAL A 52 -3.88 -5.97 -4.49
N VAL A 53 -4.29 -7.21 -4.27
CA VAL A 53 -3.49 -8.19 -3.51
C VAL A 53 -2.17 -8.48 -4.23
N ILE A 54 -2.20 -8.73 -5.53
CA ILE A 54 -1.00 -8.99 -6.33
C ILE A 54 -0.08 -7.77 -6.32
N ALA A 55 -0.62 -6.57 -6.54
CA ALA A 55 0.14 -5.34 -6.55
C ALA A 55 0.81 -5.03 -5.20
N ASP A 56 0.08 -5.21 -4.08
CA ASP A 56 0.60 -5.01 -2.72
C ASP A 56 1.73 -6.00 -2.41
N VAL A 57 1.53 -7.29 -2.72
CA VAL A 57 2.56 -8.33 -2.51
C VAL A 57 3.78 -8.10 -3.40
N ALA A 58 3.58 -7.67 -4.66
CA ALA A 58 4.68 -7.35 -5.58
C ALA A 58 5.49 -6.14 -5.08
N GLY A 59 4.82 -5.08 -4.64
CA GLY A 59 5.47 -3.90 -4.04
C GLY A 59 6.32 -4.27 -2.82
N ASP A 60 5.78 -5.10 -1.93
CA ASP A 60 6.49 -5.59 -0.75
C ASP A 60 7.68 -6.47 -1.10
N ALA A 61 7.55 -7.31 -2.15
CA ALA A 61 8.67 -8.13 -2.65
C ALA A 61 9.80 -7.26 -3.23
N VAL A 62 9.47 -6.14 -3.86
CA VAL A 62 10.48 -5.15 -4.31
C VAL A 62 11.21 -4.55 -3.10
N LEU A 63 10.48 -4.15 -2.04
CA LEU A 63 11.08 -3.63 -0.82
C LEU A 63 11.99 -4.65 -0.12
N TYR A 64 11.54 -5.89 -0.04
CA TYR A 64 12.37 -7.00 0.42
C TYR A 64 13.65 -7.12 -0.44
N GLY A 65 13.53 -7.07 -1.76
CA GLY A 65 14.66 -7.10 -2.71
C GLY A 65 15.63 -5.95 -2.49
N VAL A 66 15.13 -4.75 -2.28
CA VAL A 66 15.94 -3.56 -1.94
C VAL A 66 16.71 -3.80 -0.64
N GLY A 67 16.08 -4.36 0.38
CA GLY A 67 16.74 -4.72 1.62
C GLY A 67 17.83 -5.79 1.44
N ARG A 68 17.53 -6.83 0.66
CA ARG A 68 18.42 -7.99 0.45
C ARG A 68 19.65 -7.69 -0.41
N TYR A 69 19.47 -6.93 -1.47
CA TYR A 69 20.50 -6.66 -2.48
C TYR A 69 21.01 -5.23 -2.45
N GLY A 70 20.24 -4.32 -1.87
CA GLY A 70 20.53 -2.90 -1.81
C GLY A 70 21.72 -2.53 -0.94
N GLY A 71 21.90 -3.18 0.22
CA GLY A 71 23.03 -3.04 1.13
C GLY A 71 23.79 -1.71 1.06
N PRO A 72 25.12 -1.77 0.74
CA PRO A 72 25.93 -0.56 0.59
C PRO A 72 25.60 0.28 -0.67
N ARG A 73 24.85 -0.27 -1.64
CA ARG A 73 24.50 0.40 -2.90
C ARG A 73 23.39 1.42 -2.75
N VAL A 74 22.56 1.30 -1.70
CA VAL A 74 21.52 2.31 -1.43
C VAL A 74 22.17 3.50 -0.75
N PRO A 75 22.10 4.72 -1.36
CA PRO A 75 22.63 5.92 -0.76
C PRO A 75 22.05 6.16 0.64
N GLN A 76 22.89 6.64 1.56
CA GLN A 76 22.49 6.84 2.96
C GLN A 76 21.24 7.71 3.10
N ARG A 77 21.10 8.73 2.26
CA ARG A 77 19.91 9.63 2.19
C ARG A 77 18.61 8.88 1.96
N TRP A 78 18.61 7.82 1.13
CA TRP A 78 17.43 6.99 0.87
C TRP A 78 17.14 6.04 2.03
N ARG A 79 18.19 5.49 2.67
CA ARG A 79 18.04 4.65 3.85
C ARG A 79 17.44 5.42 5.02
N GLU A 80 17.89 6.64 5.25
CA GLU A 80 17.36 7.54 6.29
C GLU A 80 15.89 7.93 6.02
N LYS A 81 15.56 8.24 4.76
CA LYS A 81 14.17 8.54 4.34
C LYS A 81 13.22 7.35 4.52
N LEU A 82 13.71 6.13 4.35
CA LEU A 82 12.96 4.89 4.57
C LEU A 82 12.93 4.48 6.06
N GLY A 83 13.47 5.30 6.96
CA GLY A 83 13.54 4.97 8.39
C GLY A 83 14.54 3.87 8.72
N LEU A 84 15.45 3.57 7.79
CA LEU A 84 16.48 2.53 7.89
C LEU A 84 17.81 3.13 8.41
N SER A 85 17.77 3.90 9.50
CA SER A 85 19.02 4.26 10.20
C SER A 85 19.74 2.96 10.62
N ARG A 86 21.08 2.99 10.65
CA ARG A 86 21.88 1.78 10.93
C ARG A 86 21.47 1.08 12.22
N ASP A 87 21.20 1.85 13.28
CA ASP A 87 20.80 1.30 14.58
C ASP A 87 19.40 0.67 14.55
N ARG A 88 18.44 1.33 13.91
CA ARG A 88 17.10 0.78 13.70
C ARG A 88 17.11 -0.48 12.84
N GLN A 89 17.90 -0.48 11.78
CA GLN A 89 18.04 -1.62 10.89
C GLN A 89 18.63 -2.83 11.64
N ALA A 90 19.67 -2.63 12.45
CA ALA A 90 20.25 -3.69 13.27
C ALA A 90 19.22 -4.26 14.25
N ALA A 91 18.51 -3.41 15.00
CA ALA A 91 17.48 -3.83 15.94
C ALA A 91 16.32 -4.60 15.25
N LEU A 92 15.88 -4.15 14.05
CA LEU A 92 14.85 -4.86 13.28
C LEU A 92 15.34 -6.20 12.76
N ILE A 93 16.59 -6.31 12.33
CA ILE A 93 17.21 -7.57 11.88
C ILE A 93 17.22 -8.58 13.03
N ASP A 94 17.64 -8.16 14.24
CA ASP A 94 17.67 -9.03 15.42
C ASP A 94 16.25 -9.50 15.80
N GLN A 95 15.27 -8.60 15.75
CA GLN A 95 13.86 -8.95 16.00
C GLN A 95 13.29 -9.90 14.93
N ILE A 96 13.70 -9.77 13.67
CA ILE A 96 13.30 -10.69 12.60
C ILE A 96 13.92 -12.07 12.81
N HIS A 97 15.15 -12.17 13.28
CA HIS A 97 15.76 -13.44 13.62
C HIS A 97 15.08 -14.13 14.82
N ALA A 98 14.61 -13.34 15.80
CA ALA A 98 13.93 -13.84 16.99
C ALA A 98 12.47 -14.26 16.75
N GLY A 99 11.73 -13.57 15.89
CA GLY A 99 10.30 -13.78 15.73
C GLY A 99 9.70 -13.36 14.38
N GLY A 100 10.48 -13.46 13.31
CA GLY A 100 10.29 -12.86 11.99
C GLY A 100 8.88 -12.78 11.42
N GLY A 101 8.08 -13.84 11.50
CA GLY A 101 6.72 -13.83 10.95
C GLY A 101 5.77 -12.86 11.65
N ARG A 102 5.84 -12.77 12.98
CA ARG A 102 4.98 -11.86 13.77
C ARG A 102 5.31 -10.40 13.49
N LEU A 103 6.60 -10.07 13.40
CA LEU A 103 7.04 -8.70 13.13
C LEU A 103 6.61 -8.24 11.73
N LEU A 104 6.64 -9.13 10.73
CA LEU A 104 6.15 -8.83 9.37
C LEU A 104 4.66 -8.49 9.38
N VAL A 105 3.84 -9.27 10.08
CA VAL A 105 2.39 -9.02 10.19
C VAL A 105 2.12 -7.69 10.89
N ILE A 106 2.76 -7.45 12.04
CA ILE A 106 2.59 -6.20 12.81
C ILE A 106 3.06 -5.00 11.97
N GLY A 107 4.24 -5.10 11.32
CA GLY A 107 4.77 -4.05 10.47
C GLY A 107 3.83 -3.72 9.31
N LYS A 108 3.19 -4.72 8.71
CA LYS A 108 2.22 -4.52 7.63
C LYS A 108 0.92 -3.86 8.09
N LEU A 109 0.46 -4.16 9.30
CA LEU A 109 -0.74 -3.54 9.87
C LEU A 109 -0.50 -2.11 10.36
N THR A 110 0.73 -1.82 10.82
CA THR A 110 1.13 -0.50 11.35
C THR A 110 1.73 0.41 10.29
N HIS A 111 1.14 0.64 9.18
CA HIS A 111 1.49 1.50 8.04
C HIS A 111 2.81 2.33 8.15
N ALA A 112 3.07 2.96 9.29
CA ALA A 112 4.23 3.84 9.51
C ALA A 112 5.60 3.12 9.52
N MET A 113 5.64 1.82 9.82
CA MET A 113 6.87 1.03 9.93
C MET A 113 6.97 -0.08 8.87
N GLY A 114 5.92 -0.27 8.05
CA GLY A 114 5.83 -1.39 7.11
C GLY A 114 7.02 -1.45 6.16
N PHE A 115 7.36 -0.34 5.51
CA PHE A 115 8.50 -0.27 4.57
C PHE A 115 9.84 -0.66 5.22
N ALA A 116 10.08 -0.20 6.46
CA ALA A 116 11.31 -0.50 7.18
C ALA A 116 11.41 -1.98 7.55
N VAL A 117 10.32 -2.58 8.00
CA VAL A 117 10.25 -4.00 8.38
C VAL A 117 10.44 -4.90 7.16
N LEU A 118 9.80 -4.59 6.02
CA LEU A 118 9.93 -5.35 4.78
C LEU A 118 11.36 -5.31 4.23
N ALA A 119 11.98 -4.11 4.21
CA ALA A 119 13.37 -3.97 3.82
C ALA A 119 14.33 -4.64 4.82
N ALA A 120 14.05 -4.56 6.13
CA ALA A 120 14.85 -5.24 7.15
C ALA A 120 14.76 -6.77 7.02
N ALA A 121 13.62 -7.34 6.63
CA ALA A 121 13.47 -8.75 6.34
C ALA A 121 14.37 -9.20 5.18
N GLY A 122 14.47 -8.37 4.14
CA GLY A 122 15.41 -8.60 3.05
C GLY A 122 16.87 -8.53 3.52
N ALA A 123 17.24 -7.54 4.31
CA ALA A 123 18.58 -7.35 4.85
C ALA A 123 18.97 -8.47 5.83
N ALA A 124 18.02 -8.95 6.64
CA ALA A 124 18.17 -10.12 7.52
C ALA A 124 18.27 -11.45 6.75
N ARG A 125 18.13 -11.43 5.43
CA ARG A 125 18.07 -12.63 4.57
C ARG A 125 16.99 -13.62 5.01
N TYR A 126 15.87 -13.12 5.55
CA TYR A 126 14.73 -13.95 5.90
C TYR A 126 14.30 -14.79 4.68
N PRO A 127 13.96 -16.08 4.81
CA PRO A 127 13.63 -16.93 3.66
C PRO A 127 12.51 -16.32 2.81
N PHE A 128 12.78 -16.03 1.53
CA PHE A 128 11.87 -15.32 0.64
C PHE A 128 10.49 -15.99 0.53
N TRP A 129 10.45 -17.33 0.48
CA TRP A 129 9.19 -18.05 0.41
C TRP A 129 8.34 -17.87 1.67
N ARG A 130 8.97 -17.94 2.85
CA ARG A 130 8.28 -17.69 4.12
C ARG A 130 7.80 -16.23 4.21
N PHE A 131 8.62 -15.30 3.76
CA PHE A 131 8.25 -13.90 3.64
C PHE A 131 7.00 -13.73 2.77
N LEU A 132 6.98 -14.34 1.57
CA LEU A 132 5.88 -14.23 0.62
C LEU A 132 4.58 -14.79 1.20
N VAL A 133 4.62 -15.97 1.83
CA VAL A 133 3.43 -16.58 2.47
C VAL A 133 2.90 -15.73 3.61
N VAL A 134 3.76 -15.30 4.54
CA VAL A 134 3.34 -14.47 5.67
C VAL A 134 2.78 -13.13 5.18
N ASN A 135 3.44 -12.54 4.19
CA ASN A 135 3.02 -11.29 3.60
C ASN A 135 1.66 -11.42 2.90
N LEU A 136 1.47 -12.47 2.10
CA LEU A 136 0.19 -12.75 1.44
C LEU A 136 -0.94 -12.96 2.45
N LEU A 137 -0.70 -13.77 3.50
CA LEU A 137 -1.69 -14.00 4.56
C LEU A 137 -2.08 -12.73 5.31
N ALA A 138 -1.15 -11.79 5.48
CA ALA A 138 -1.45 -10.49 6.08
C ALA A 138 -2.15 -9.53 5.09
N THR A 139 -1.84 -9.64 3.80
CA THR A 139 -2.45 -8.81 2.74
C THR A 139 -3.92 -9.15 2.52
N LEU A 140 -4.26 -10.44 2.50
CA LEU A 140 -5.62 -10.90 2.20
C LEU A 140 -6.69 -10.24 3.07
N PRO A 141 -6.64 -10.31 4.42
CA PRO A 141 -7.66 -9.69 5.27
C PRO A 141 -7.64 -8.16 5.19
N LYS A 142 -6.45 -7.55 5.09
CA LYS A 142 -6.31 -6.10 4.92
C LYS A 142 -7.00 -5.62 3.63
N SER A 143 -6.68 -6.24 2.51
CA SER A 143 -7.24 -5.87 1.20
C SER A 143 -8.73 -6.20 1.12
N ALA A 144 -9.19 -7.31 1.71
CA ALA A 144 -10.61 -7.64 1.78
C ALA A 144 -11.40 -6.59 2.56
N ALA A 145 -10.86 -6.12 3.70
CA ALA A 145 -11.50 -5.07 4.49
C ALA A 145 -11.56 -3.74 3.72
N LEU A 146 -10.47 -3.33 3.06
CA LEU A 146 -10.41 -2.05 2.34
C LEU A 146 -11.26 -2.05 1.06
N VAL A 147 -11.15 -3.11 0.25
CA VAL A 147 -11.96 -3.27 -0.97
C VAL A 147 -13.44 -3.44 -0.59
N GLY A 148 -13.74 -4.23 0.45
CA GLY A 148 -15.09 -4.41 0.95
C GLY A 148 -15.71 -3.11 1.48
N LEU A 149 -14.94 -2.30 2.22
CA LEU A 149 -15.37 -0.97 2.66
C LEU A 149 -15.68 -0.07 1.46
N GLY A 150 -14.77 -0.02 0.48
CA GLY A 150 -14.98 0.74 -0.75
C GLY A 150 -16.23 0.29 -1.49
N TRP A 151 -16.41 -1.02 -1.64
CA TRP A 151 -17.56 -1.61 -2.32
C TRP A 151 -18.88 -1.26 -1.61
N ALA A 152 -18.94 -1.40 -0.30
CA ALA A 152 -20.12 -1.01 0.49
C ALA A 152 -20.46 0.47 0.37
N LEU A 153 -19.44 1.34 0.33
CA LEU A 153 -19.62 2.77 0.08
C LEU A 153 -20.12 3.04 -1.34
N GLY A 154 -19.62 2.31 -2.34
CA GLY A 154 -20.06 2.43 -3.74
C GLY A 154 -21.49 1.98 -3.95
N ASP A 155 -21.88 0.86 -3.36
CA ASP A 155 -23.25 0.30 -3.42
C ASP A 155 -24.27 1.20 -2.70
N SER A 156 -23.86 1.82 -1.59
CA SER A 156 -24.73 2.71 -0.81
C SER A 156 -24.77 4.15 -1.32
N TRP A 157 -23.99 4.49 -2.36
CA TRP A 157 -23.81 5.86 -2.83
C TRP A 157 -25.11 6.57 -3.18
N ASP A 158 -26.07 5.87 -3.78
CA ASP A 158 -27.37 6.44 -4.14
C ASP A 158 -28.26 6.73 -2.91
N ARG A 159 -27.84 6.23 -1.73
CA ARG A 159 -28.48 6.46 -0.42
C ARG A 159 -27.69 7.40 0.48
N ALA A 160 -26.47 7.71 0.09
CA ALA A 160 -25.56 8.49 0.92
C ALA A 160 -25.52 9.93 0.47
N ASP A 161 -26.02 10.83 1.33
CA ASP A 161 -25.95 12.27 1.19
C ASP A 161 -24.54 12.81 0.93
N ALA A 162 -24.45 13.98 0.35
CA ALA A 162 -23.24 14.73 -0.03
C ALA A 162 -22.15 14.85 1.06
N TRP A 163 -22.43 14.50 2.31
CA TRP A 163 -21.47 14.53 3.41
C TRP A 163 -20.48 13.35 3.40
N LEU A 164 -20.89 12.17 2.89
CA LEU A 164 -19.98 11.03 2.72
C LEU A 164 -18.90 11.32 1.66
N THR A 165 -19.28 11.96 0.58
CA THR A 165 -18.33 12.46 -0.44
C THR A 165 -17.30 13.39 0.20
N ARG A 166 -17.75 14.28 1.09
CA ARG A 166 -16.85 15.21 1.79
C ARG A 166 -15.88 14.49 2.71
N ILE A 167 -16.31 13.44 3.42
CA ILE A 167 -15.42 12.65 4.30
C ILE A 167 -14.33 11.95 3.50
N VAL A 168 -14.68 11.32 2.36
CA VAL A 168 -13.71 10.64 1.49
C VAL A 168 -12.72 11.65 0.89
N LEU A 169 -13.21 12.79 0.41
CA LEU A 169 -12.36 13.86 -0.13
C LEU A 169 -11.46 14.49 0.93
N ILE A 170 -11.98 14.71 2.14
CA ILE A 170 -11.18 15.22 3.27
C ILE A 170 -10.11 14.21 3.67
N GLY A 171 -10.44 12.92 3.73
CA GLY A 171 -9.48 11.85 4.01
C GLY A 171 -8.37 11.79 2.97
N ALA A 172 -8.70 11.86 1.69
CA ALA A 172 -7.74 11.91 0.60
C ALA A 172 -6.86 13.18 0.67
N LEU A 173 -7.48 14.34 0.93
CA LEU A 173 -6.77 15.62 1.07
C LEU A 173 -5.81 15.59 2.27
N LEU A 174 -6.26 15.08 3.41
CA LEU A 174 -5.42 14.94 4.61
C LEU A 174 -4.24 14.00 4.36
N SER A 175 -4.43 12.92 3.61
CA SER A 175 -3.36 12.00 3.23
C SER A 175 -2.32 12.69 2.34
N VAL A 176 -2.75 13.47 1.35
CA VAL A 176 -1.86 14.27 0.49
C VAL A 176 -1.14 15.35 1.29
N VAL A 177 -1.84 16.06 2.19
CA VAL A 177 -1.24 17.08 3.07
C VAL A 177 -0.24 16.45 4.03
N ALA A 178 -0.55 15.31 4.64
CA ALA A 178 0.36 14.59 5.52
C ALA A 178 1.63 14.13 4.77
N LEU A 179 1.48 13.61 3.56
CA LEU A 179 2.59 13.23 2.68
C LEU A 179 3.46 14.44 2.30
N THR A 180 2.84 15.53 1.86
CA THR A 180 3.59 16.76 1.47
C THR A 180 4.27 17.41 2.67
N TRP A 181 3.61 17.43 3.85
CA TRP A 181 4.19 17.93 5.08
C TRP A 181 5.38 17.05 5.54
N TRP A 182 5.23 15.73 5.46
CA TRP A 182 6.30 14.79 5.78
C TRP A 182 7.49 14.95 4.85
N PHE A 183 7.25 15.09 3.52
CA PHE A 183 8.31 15.37 2.55
C PHE A 183 9.02 16.70 2.80
N ARG A 184 8.27 17.78 3.10
CA ARG A 184 8.85 19.09 3.41
C ARG A 184 9.66 19.08 4.70
N ARG A 185 9.20 18.35 5.72
CA ARG A 185 9.92 18.22 6.99
C ARG A 185 11.21 17.40 6.83
N ALA A 186 11.22 16.41 5.97
CA ALA A 186 12.39 15.59 5.63
C ALA A 186 13.45 16.35 4.80
N GLN A 187 13.10 17.53 4.25
CA GLN A 187 14.01 18.35 3.43
C GLN A 187 14.61 19.55 4.19
N ARG A 188 14.25 19.79 5.45
CA ARG A 188 14.89 20.84 6.25
C ARG A 188 16.23 20.32 6.75
N PRO A 189 17.37 20.94 6.33
CA PRO A 189 18.67 20.63 6.91
C PRO A 189 18.67 21.06 8.38
N ALA A 190 19.34 20.26 9.23
CA ALA A 190 19.64 20.60 10.61
C ALA A 190 20.66 21.73 10.66
#